data_30cea1a428d1d03eb7b0883eb8ff96d2
#
_entry.id   30cea1a428d1d03eb7b0883eb8ff96d2
#
_cell.length_a   1.000
_cell.length_b   1.000
_cell.length_c   1.000
_cell.angle_alpha   90.00
_cell.angle_beta   90.00
_cell.angle_gamma   90.00
#
_symmetry.space_group_name_H-M   'P 1'
#
loop_
_entity.id
_entity.type
_entity.pdbx_description
1 polymer ?
#
loop_
_entity_poly.entity_id
_entity_poly.type
_entity_poly.pdbx_seq_one_letter_code
_entity_poly.pdbx_strand_id
1 'polypeptide(L)'
;MGSQRAKTAFELAMEKVAGMPKRNSEEIKEEHKKESIAKGQAIAQNYLQNIHHKTDIQNEIAAFSPDQEGYGRKSALECLSQALSLTNPQTSRHILDGIAALNPNVSTDAALKRLNNIIDAFQKELAATYVSMEKIEVKRLKKEGISGSAIKPNLKAQNSWQEKQAELTASHTDKLNNFQKSLLPPAMSG
;
A
#
# COMPACT_ATOMS: atom_id res chain seq x y z
N MET A 1 -10.45 -37.78 61.79
CA MET A 1 -9.38 -37.61 60.80
C MET A 1 -10.00 -37.73 59.42
N GLY A 2 -10.25 -36.63 58.76
CA GLY A 2 -10.85 -36.62 57.40
C GLY A 2 -9.80 -36.95 56.33
N SER A 3 -9.99 -38.09 55.68
CA SER A 3 -9.17 -38.49 54.55
C SER A 3 -9.40 -37.51 53.40
N GLN A 4 -8.45 -36.64 53.14
CA GLN A 4 -8.46 -35.83 51.90
C GLN A 4 -8.23 -36.76 50.71
N ARG A 5 -9.30 -37.01 49.94
CA ARG A 5 -9.22 -37.77 48.72
C ARG A 5 -8.38 -36.99 47.71
N ALA A 6 -7.31 -37.62 47.22
CA ALA A 6 -6.48 -36.99 46.16
C ALA A 6 -7.33 -36.74 44.92
N LYS A 7 -7.30 -35.50 44.41
CA LYS A 7 -8.01 -35.12 43.19
C LYS A 7 -7.48 -35.93 42.01
N THR A 8 -8.37 -36.42 41.19
CA THR A 8 -7.99 -37.13 39.94
C THR A 8 -7.36 -36.14 38.95
N ALA A 9 -6.58 -36.67 37.99
CA ALA A 9 -6.00 -35.82 36.94
C ALA A 9 -7.07 -35.07 36.15
N PHE A 10 -8.27 -35.63 36.01
CA PHE A 10 -9.41 -34.97 35.37
C PHE A 10 -9.96 -33.83 36.20
N GLU A 11 -10.10 -33.98 37.52
CA GLU A 11 -10.54 -32.93 38.42
C GLU A 11 -9.56 -31.76 38.47
N LEU A 12 -8.25 -32.04 38.44
CA LEU A 12 -7.21 -31.03 38.37
C LEU A 12 -7.22 -30.26 37.01
N ALA A 13 -7.47 -31.00 35.93
CA ALA A 13 -7.61 -30.39 34.60
C ALA A 13 -8.85 -29.47 34.51
N MET A 14 -9.99 -29.93 35.06
CA MET A 14 -11.24 -29.15 35.11
C MET A 14 -11.10 -27.90 36.01
N GLU A 15 -10.43 -28.03 37.16
CA GLU A 15 -10.15 -26.89 38.04
C GLU A 15 -9.23 -25.87 37.38
N LYS A 16 -8.22 -26.33 36.60
CA LYS A 16 -7.35 -25.46 35.81
C LYS A 16 -8.09 -24.75 34.71
N VAL A 17 -9.00 -25.43 33.99
CA VAL A 17 -9.86 -24.85 32.95
C VAL A 17 -10.87 -23.84 33.59
N ALA A 18 -11.45 -24.18 34.75
CA ALA A 18 -12.37 -23.27 35.46
C ALA A 18 -11.66 -22.01 36.00
N GLY A 19 -10.37 -22.11 36.31
CA GLY A 19 -9.55 -20.98 36.76
C GLY A 19 -8.94 -20.16 35.63
N MET A 20 -9.08 -20.58 34.38
CA MET A 20 -8.65 -19.77 33.25
C MET A 20 -9.60 -18.59 33.07
N PRO A 21 -9.08 -17.35 32.98
CA PRO A 21 -9.91 -16.19 32.68
C PRO A 21 -10.66 -16.45 31.38
N LYS A 22 -12.00 -16.47 31.42
CA LYS A 22 -12.83 -16.51 30.22
C LYS A 22 -12.50 -15.26 29.42
N ARG A 23 -11.76 -15.43 28.33
CA ARG A 23 -11.52 -14.31 27.39
C ARG A 23 -12.87 -13.72 27.01
N ASN A 24 -12.97 -12.41 27.11
CA ASN A 24 -14.18 -11.69 26.71
C ASN A 24 -14.39 -11.90 25.20
N SER A 25 -15.64 -12.11 24.79
CA SER A 25 -16.01 -12.30 23.37
C SER A 25 -15.52 -11.13 22.49
N GLU A 26 -15.42 -9.93 23.04
CA GLU A 26 -14.90 -8.75 22.36
C GLU A 26 -13.37 -8.83 22.14
N GLU A 27 -12.64 -9.31 23.16
CA GLU A 27 -11.18 -9.50 23.04
C GLU A 27 -10.83 -10.54 21.96
N ILE A 28 -11.60 -11.62 21.87
CA ILE A 28 -11.41 -12.65 20.84
C ILE A 28 -11.70 -12.07 19.44
N LYS A 29 -12.74 -11.27 19.29
CA LYS A 29 -13.07 -10.61 18.01
C LYS A 29 -11.98 -9.62 17.58
N GLU A 30 -11.45 -8.83 18.49
CA GLU A 30 -10.35 -7.91 18.21
C GLU A 30 -9.05 -8.66 17.86
N GLU A 31 -8.76 -9.78 18.52
CA GLU A 31 -7.61 -10.63 18.18
C GLU A 31 -7.75 -11.21 16.79
N HIS A 32 -8.91 -11.80 16.45
CA HIS A 32 -9.21 -12.33 15.11
C HIS A 32 -9.13 -11.25 14.03
N LYS A 33 -9.61 -10.04 14.30
CA LYS A 33 -9.51 -8.90 13.39
C LYS A 33 -8.04 -8.53 13.11
N LYS A 34 -7.23 -8.40 14.16
CA LYS A 34 -5.80 -8.09 14.03
C LYS A 34 -5.05 -9.17 13.25
N GLU A 35 -5.34 -10.45 13.54
CA GLU A 35 -4.76 -11.58 12.82
C GLU A 35 -5.16 -11.56 11.34
N SER A 36 -6.41 -11.29 11.03
CA SER A 36 -6.91 -11.20 9.65
C SER A 36 -6.26 -10.07 8.86
N ILE A 37 -6.08 -8.90 9.49
CA ILE A 37 -5.38 -7.77 8.92
C ILE A 37 -3.93 -8.15 8.60
N ALA A 38 -3.22 -8.74 9.56
CA ALA A 38 -1.83 -9.15 9.37
C ALA A 38 -1.66 -10.21 8.27
N LYS A 39 -2.55 -11.21 8.23
CA LYS A 39 -2.56 -12.23 7.17
C LYS A 39 -2.86 -11.60 5.81
N GLY A 40 -3.84 -10.69 5.70
CA GLY A 40 -4.16 -10.00 4.46
C GLY A 40 -2.98 -9.19 3.92
N GLN A 41 -2.25 -8.49 4.79
CA GLN A 41 -1.01 -7.80 4.42
C GLN A 41 0.06 -8.76 3.91
N ALA A 42 0.28 -9.90 4.60
CA ALA A 42 1.26 -10.88 4.20
C ALA A 42 0.94 -11.49 2.81
N ILE A 43 -0.33 -11.80 2.54
CA ILE A 43 -0.80 -12.30 1.24
C ILE A 43 -0.48 -11.26 0.14
N ALA A 44 -0.78 -9.99 0.36
CA ALA A 44 -0.49 -8.93 -0.59
C ALA A 44 1.02 -8.75 -0.82
N GLN A 45 1.84 -8.81 0.22
CA GLN A 45 3.28 -8.71 0.11
C GLN A 45 3.88 -9.89 -0.68
N ASN A 46 3.43 -11.12 -0.43
CA ASN A 46 3.85 -12.29 -1.19
C ASN A 46 3.50 -12.16 -2.68
N TYR A 47 2.33 -11.61 -3.00
CA TYR A 47 1.93 -11.32 -4.36
C TYR A 47 2.84 -10.26 -5.01
N LEU A 48 3.14 -9.18 -4.32
CA LEU A 48 4.04 -8.11 -4.80
C LEU A 48 5.46 -8.60 -5.06
N GLN A 49 5.90 -9.62 -4.32
CA GLN A 49 7.21 -10.28 -4.51
C GLN A 49 7.18 -11.38 -5.58
N ASN A 50 6.08 -11.57 -6.31
CA ASN A 50 5.85 -12.62 -7.29
C ASN A 50 5.96 -14.06 -6.72
N ILE A 51 5.73 -14.24 -5.42
CA ILE A 51 5.66 -15.56 -4.76
C ILE A 51 4.29 -16.20 -5.05
N HIS A 52 3.23 -15.38 -5.10
CA HIS A 52 1.86 -15.78 -5.39
C HIS A 52 1.39 -15.28 -6.75
N HIS A 53 0.53 -16.04 -7.40
CA HIS A 53 -0.20 -15.64 -8.61
C HIS A 53 -1.58 -15.06 -8.27
N LYS A 54 -2.25 -14.50 -9.28
CA LYS A 54 -3.59 -13.91 -9.13
C LYS A 54 -4.62 -14.87 -8.52
N THR A 55 -4.57 -16.16 -8.88
CA THR A 55 -5.45 -17.20 -8.34
C THR A 55 -5.15 -17.50 -6.89
N ASP A 56 -3.89 -17.43 -6.48
CA ASP A 56 -3.46 -17.76 -5.13
C ASP A 56 -3.97 -16.72 -4.14
N ILE A 57 -3.85 -15.44 -4.49
CA ILE A 57 -4.35 -14.33 -3.63
C ILE A 57 -5.87 -14.43 -3.42
N GLN A 58 -6.63 -14.85 -4.45
CA GLN A 58 -8.07 -15.08 -4.32
C GLN A 58 -8.39 -16.25 -3.40
N ASN A 59 -7.69 -17.36 -3.58
CA ASN A 59 -7.91 -18.58 -2.80
C ASN A 59 -7.54 -18.39 -1.33
N GLU A 60 -6.44 -17.70 -1.05
CA GLU A 60 -5.99 -17.43 0.31
C GLU A 60 -6.94 -16.49 1.05
N ILE A 61 -7.47 -15.47 0.37
CA ILE A 61 -8.49 -14.60 0.97
C ILE A 61 -9.81 -15.36 1.18
N ALA A 62 -10.22 -16.22 0.25
CA ALA A 62 -11.41 -17.04 0.39
C ALA A 62 -11.30 -18.11 1.49
N ALA A 63 -10.09 -18.45 1.92
CA ALA A 63 -9.85 -19.41 3.02
C ALA A 63 -10.08 -18.80 4.42
N PHE A 64 -10.28 -17.48 4.53
CA PHE A 64 -10.67 -16.88 5.80
C PHE A 64 -12.08 -17.27 6.21
N SER A 65 -12.36 -17.30 7.51
CA SER A 65 -13.74 -17.41 7.99
C SER A 65 -14.58 -16.18 7.55
N PRO A 66 -15.91 -16.33 7.42
CA PRO A 66 -16.76 -15.26 6.89
C PRO A 66 -16.68 -13.93 7.65
N ASP A 67 -16.44 -13.99 8.95
CA ASP A 67 -16.24 -12.81 9.83
C ASP A 67 -14.86 -12.17 9.69
N GLN A 68 -13.88 -12.91 9.20
CA GLN A 68 -12.50 -12.49 9.02
C GLN A 68 -12.18 -12.02 7.59
N GLU A 69 -12.87 -12.58 6.59
CA GLU A 69 -12.61 -12.34 5.17
C GLU A 69 -12.63 -10.84 4.81
N GLY A 70 -13.59 -10.11 5.33
CA GLY A 70 -13.74 -8.68 5.08
C GLY A 70 -12.51 -7.88 5.51
N TYR A 71 -11.95 -8.16 6.70
CA TYR A 71 -10.76 -7.49 7.22
C TYR A 71 -9.49 -7.88 6.45
N GLY A 72 -9.33 -9.17 6.15
CA GLY A 72 -8.20 -9.68 5.38
C GLY A 72 -8.18 -9.11 3.96
N ARG A 73 -9.31 -9.16 3.27
CA ARG A 73 -9.48 -8.61 1.91
C ARG A 73 -9.21 -7.11 1.86
N LYS A 74 -9.78 -6.34 2.79
CA LYS A 74 -9.56 -4.89 2.88
C LYS A 74 -8.10 -4.57 3.10
N SER A 75 -7.45 -5.24 4.03
CA SER A 75 -6.04 -5.03 4.34
C SER A 75 -5.11 -5.38 3.16
N ALA A 76 -5.41 -6.47 2.44
CA ALA A 76 -4.68 -6.82 1.22
C ALA A 76 -4.85 -5.76 0.12
N LEU A 77 -6.07 -5.27 -0.11
CA LEU A 77 -6.34 -4.21 -1.08
C LEU A 77 -5.63 -2.89 -0.73
N GLU A 78 -5.62 -2.51 0.55
CA GLU A 78 -4.90 -1.33 1.02
C GLU A 78 -3.39 -1.47 0.78
N CYS A 79 -2.80 -2.62 1.10
CA CYS A 79 -1.39 -2.91 0.85
C CYS A 79 -1.03 -2.85 -0.64
N LEU A 80 -1.84 -3.48 -1.51
CA LEU A 80 -1.63 -3.44 -2.96
C LEU A 80 -1.78 -2.02 -3.51
N SER A 81 -2.79 -1.27 -3.08
CA SER A 81 -3.01 0.08 -3.58
C SER A 81 -1.86 1.03 -3.21
N GLN A 82 -1.32 0.90 -1.99
CA GLN A 82 -0.17 1.68 -1.52
C GLN A 82 1.13 1.36 -2.27
N ALA A 83 1.24 0.19 -2.88
CA ALA A 83 2.40 -0.19 -3.68
C ALA A 83 2.45 0.50 -5.06
N LEU A 84 1.35 1.13 -5.51
CA LEU A 84 1.33 1.93 -6.74
C LEU A 84 2.20 3.19 -6.56
N SER A 85 3.05 3.48 -7.55
CA SER A 85 4.04 4.55 -7.47
C SER A 85 4.10 5.38 -8.75
N LEU A 86 4.37 6.69 -8.61
CA LEU A 86 4.66 7.60 -9.73
C LEU A 86 6.01 7.30 -10.40
N THR A 87 6.94 6.71 -9.65
CA THR A 87 8.34 6.51 -10.08
C THR A 87 8.62 5.11 -10.62
N ASN A 88 7.76 4.14 -10.34
CA ASN A 88 7.89 2.76 -10.82
C ASN A 88 6.62 2.27 -11.52
N PRO A 89 6.34 2.73 -12.75
CA PRO A 89 5.14 2.35 -13.48
C PRO A 89 5.16 0.90 -14.00
N GLN A 90 6.32 0.25 -14.04
CA GLN A 90 6.47 -1.08 -14.65
C GLN A 90 5.72 -2.18 -13.87
N THR A 91 5.60 -2.03 -12.55
CA THR A 91 4.88 -2.97 -11.69
C THR A 91 3.37 -2.70 -11.61
N SER A 92 2.91 -1.56 -12.15
CA SER A 92 1.53 -1.09 -11.97
C SER A 92 0.48 -2.06 -12.50
N ARG A 93 0.71 -2.68 -13.67
CA ARG A 93 -0.24 -3.67 -14.23
C ARG A 93 -0.38 -4.87 -13.31
N HIS A 94 0.73 -5.42 -12.84
CA HIS A 94 0.71 -6.56 -11.91
C HIS A 94 -0.05 -6.21 -10.62
N ILE A 95 0.22 -5.06 -10.03
CA ILE A 95 -0.48 -4.60 -8.83
C ILE A 95 -1.99 -4.45 -9.07
N LEU A 96 -2.38 -3.83 -10.19
CA LEU A 96 -3.78 -3.63 -10.55
C LEU A 96 -4.50 -4.96 -10.86
N ASP A 97 -3.81 -5.95 -11.41
CA ASP A 97 -4.35 -7.30 -11.59
C ASP A 97 -4.66 -7.97 -10.24
N GLY A 98 -3.79 -7.80 -9.24
CA GLY A 98 -4.03 -8.26 -7.88
C GLY A 98 -5.24 -7.55 -7.23
N ILE A 99 -5.35 -6.23 -7.41
CA ILE A 99 -6.48 -5.45 -6.92
C ILE A 99 -7.78 -5.91 -7.59
N ALA A 100 -7.81 -6.10 -8.91
CA ALA A 100 -8.99 -6.58 -9.63
C ALA A 100 -9.38 -8.01 -9.24
N ALA A 101 -8.41 -8.83 -8.85
CA ALA A 101 -8.69 -10.17 -8.31
C ALA A 101 -9.47 -10.13 -6.99
N LEU A 102 -9.20 -9.15 -6.14
CA LEU A 102 -9.84 -8.97 -4.83
C LEU A 102 -11.05 -8.04 -4.89
N ASN A 103 -11.13 -7.14 -5.86
CA ASN A 103 -12.24 -6.22 -6.07
C ASN A 103 -12.74 -6.30 -7.52
N PRO A 104 -13.75 -7.13 -7.82
CA PRO A 104 -14.24 -7.35 -9.20
C PRO A 104 -14.85 -6.09 -9.84
N ASN A 105 -15.13 -5.04 -9.05
CA ASN A 105 -15.60 -3.76 -9.58
C ASN A 105 -14.49 -2.93 -10.22
N VAL A 106 -13.22 -3.32 -10.06
CA VAL A 106 -12.05 -2.65 -10.63
C VAL A 106 -11.67 -3.34 -11.93
N SER A 107 -11.74 -2.59 -13.05
CA SER A 107 -11.16 -3.03 -14.32
C SER A 107 -9.68 -2.64 -14.38
N THR A 108 -8.80 -3.62 -14.54
CA THR A 108 -7.34 -3.38 -14.66
C THR A 108 -7.01 -2.38 -15.75
N ASP A 109 -7.58 -2.54 -16.96
CA ASP A 109 -7.25 -1.67 -18.10
C ASP A 109 -7.73 -0.23 -17.90
N ALA A 110 -8.94 -0.04 -17.34
CA ALA A 110 -9.45 1.29 -17.03
C ALA A 110 -8.61 1.97 -15.91
N ALA A 111 -8.25 1.22 -14.88
CA ALA A 111 -7.41 1.69 -13.78
C ALA A 111 -5.99 2.04 -14.26
N LEU A 112 -5.40 1.18 -15.10
CA LEU A 112 -4.08 1.41 -15.68
C LEU A 112 -4.06 2.68 -16.55
N LYS A 113 -5.09 2.90 -17.37
CA LYS A 113 -5.21 4.12 -18.18
C LYS A 113 -5.27 5.38 -17.29
N ARG A 114 -6.04 5.35 -16.21
CA ARG A 114 -6.13 6.47 -15.26
C ARG A 114 -4.78 6.72 -14.56
N LEU A 115 -4.11 5.66 -14.11
CA LEU A 115 -2.80 5.76 -13.46
C LEU A 115 -1.75 6.32 -14.41
N ASN A 116 -1.69 5.83 -15.67
CA ASN A 116 -0.77 6.33 -16.68
C ASN A 116 -0.99 7.83 -16.95
N ASN A 117 -2.24 8.31 -17.01
CA ASN A 117 -2.51 9.73 -17.16
C ASN A 117 -1.93 10.57 -16.00
N ILE A 118 -1.95 10.06 -14.77
CA ILE A 118 -1.35 10.75 -13.61
C ILE A 118 0.19 10.76 -13.74
N ILE A 119 0.79 9.65 -14.13
CA ILE A 119 2.23 9.50 -14.30
C ILE A 119 2.73 10.39 -15.44
N ASP A 120 2.06 10.37 -16.59
CA ASP A 120 2.41 11.17 -17.77
C ASP A 120 2.32 12.66 -17.45
N ALA A 121 1.28 13.08 -16.73
CA ALA A 121 1.13 14.47 -16.30
C ALA A 121 2.29 14.88 -15.36
N PHE A 122 2.67 14.03 -14.41
CA PHE A 122 3.81 14.26 -13.52
C PHE A 122 5.12 14.39 -14.30
N GLN A 123 5.40 13.45 -15.19
CA GLN A 123 6.64 13.44 -15.99
C GLN A 123 6.72 14.67 -16.90
N LYS A 124 5.62 15.04 -17.54
CA LYS A 124 5.53 16.22 -18.40
C LYS A 124 5.79 17.52 -17.63
N GLU A 125 5.20 17.66 -16.47
CA GLU A 125 5.36 18.84 -15.62
C GLU A 125 6.79 18.92 -15.06
N LEU A 126 7.36 17.79 -14.64
CA LEU A 126 8.73 17.69 -14.18
C LEU A 126 9.73 18.11 -15.27
N ALA A 127 9.55 17.59 -16.48
CA ALA A 127 10.40 17.93 -17.62
C ALA A 127 10.29 19.43 -18.02
N ALA A 128 9.08 19.97 -18.04
CA ALA A 128 8.85 21.39 -18.35
C ALA A 128 9.49 22.31 -17.29
N THR A 129 9.37 21.94 -16.04
CA THR A 129 9.99 22.68 -14.91
C THR A 129 11.51 22.65 -15.01
N TYR A 130 12.09 21.46 -15.30
CA TYR A 130 13.53 21.33 -15.50
C TYR A 130 14.05 22.25 -16.59
N VAL A 131 13.42 22.23 -17.78
CA VAL A 131 13.79 23.09 -18.91
C VAL A 131 13.66 24.59 -18.57
N SER A 132 12.62 24.96 -17.82
CA SER A 132 12.44 26.35 -17.38
C SER A 132 13.56 26.80 -16.44
N MET A 133 13.90 25.99 -15.45
CA MET A 133 14.99 26.28 -14.50
C MET A 133 16.35 26.30 -15.19
N GLU A 134 16.61 25.40 -16.14
CA GLU A 134 17.83 25.38 -16.95
C GLU A 134 18.00 26.70 -17.70
N LYS A 135 16.94 27.22 -18.34
CA LYS A 135 16.99 28.51 -19.03
C LYS A 135 17.30 29.66 -18.08
N ILE A 136 16.74 29.66 -16.88
CA ILE A 136 17.01 30.70 -15.86
C ILE A 136 18.47 30.64 -15.45
N GLU A 137 18.99 29.44 -15.17
CA GLU A 137 20.36 29.26 -14.71
C GLU A 137 21.39 29.61 -15.80
N VAL A 138 21.15 29.25 -17.03
CA VAL A 138 21.98 29.64 -18.19
C VAL A 138 22.02 31.18 -18.32
N LYS A 139 20.88 31.88 -18.11
CA LYS A 139 20.86 33.35 -18.13
C LYS A 139 21.68 33.95 -16.97
N ARG A 140 21.63 33.34 -15.77
CA ARG A 140 22.41 33.76 -14.62
C ARG A 140 23.91 33.64 -14.90
N LEU A 141 24.35 32.45 -15.36
CA LEU A 141 25.75 32.19 -15.71
C LEU A 141 26.30 33.16 -16.77
N LYS A 142 25.50 33.44 -17.80
CA LYS A 142 25.89 34.44 -18.82
C LYS A 142 26.11 35.83 -18.22
N LYS A 143 25.31 36.26 -17.25
CA LYS A 143 25.52 37.56 -16.56
C LYS A 143 26.80 37.57 -15.73
N GLU A 144 27.23 36.43 -15.24
CA GLU A 144 28.49 36.26 -14.51
C GLU A 144 29.72 36.09 -15.42
N GLY A 145 29.54 36.26 -16.75
CA GLY A 145 30.63 36.19 -17.72
C GLY A 145 30.96 34.76 -18.17
N ILE A 146 30.21 33.76 -17.70
CA ILE A 146 30.37 32.37 -18.09
C ILE A 146 29.49 32.13 -19.33
N SER A 147 30.10 32.03 -20.50
CA SER A 147 29.40 31.84 -21.78
C SER A 147 30.07 30.75 -22.63
N GLY A 148 29.22 30.00 -23.37
CA GLY A 148 29.67 28.95 -24.29
C GLY A 148 28.55 27.99 -24.62
N SER A 149 28.59 27.37 -25.80
CA SER A 149 27.56 26.42 -26.24
C SER A 149 27.55 25.08 -25.48
N ALA A 150 28.63 24.81 -24.74
CA ALA A 150 28.81 23.56 -23.96
C ALA A 150 28.39 23.69 -22.50
N ILE A 151 27.88 24.85 -22.05
CA ILE A 151 27.48 25.05 -20.66
C ILE A 151 26.18 24.33 -20.38
N LYS A 152 26.25 23.26 -19.59
CA LYS A 152 25.09 22.54 -19.04
C LYS A 152 25.08 22.70 -17.54
N PRO A 153 24.15 23.51 -16.97
CA PRO A 153 24.03 23.65 -15.53
C PRO A 153 23.71 22.29 -14.87
N ASN A 154 24.38 21.98 -13.78
CA ASN A 154 24.03 20.80 -12.98
C ASN A 154 22.88 21.14 -12.04
N LEU A 155 21.68 21.28 -12.58
CA LEU A 155 20.48 21.61 -11.78
C LEU A 155 20.19 20.57 -10.72
N LYS A 156 20.43 19.28 -11.01
CA LYS A 156 20.13 18.19 -10.07
C LYS A 156 20.86 18.30 -8.73
N ALA A 157 22.00 18.99 -8.72
CA ALA A 157 22.78 19.26 -7.51
C ALA A 157 22.31 20.54 -6.77
N GLN A 158 21.39 21.32 -7.33
CA GLN A 158 20.92 22.58 -6.75
C GLN A 158 19.73 22.35 -5.82
N ASN A 159 19.76 22.97 -4.63
CA ASN A 159 18.65 22.90 -3.66
C ASN A 159 17.33 23.38 -4.26
N SER A 160 17.36 24.44 -5.06
CA SER A 160 16.17 25.00 -5.72
C SER A 160 15.47 24.00 -6.64
N TRP A 161 16.23 23.12 -7.32
CA TRP A 161 15.65 22.03 -8.10
C TRP A 161 15.05 20.96 -7.20
N GLN A 162 15.76 20.56 -6.13
CA GLN A 162 15.30 19.55 -5.19
C GLN A 162 14.00 19.96 -4.50
N GLU A 163 13.90 21.24 -4.09
CA GLU A 163 12.69 21.81 -3.51
C GLU A 163 11.53 21.78 -4.51
N LYS A 164 11.78 22.21 -5.75
CA LYS A 164 10.73 22.22 -6.78
C LYS A 164 10.28 20.82 -7.18
N GLN A 165 11.22 19.88 -7.26
CA GLN A 165 10.91 18.48 -7.49
C GLN A 165 10.07 17.90 -6.35
N ALA A 166 10.39 18.21 -5.10
CA ALA A 166 9.63 17.77 -3.94
C ALA A 166 8.20 18.32 -3.93
N GLU A 167 8.03 19.61 -4.26
CA GLU A 167 6.71 20.27 -4.39
C GLU A 167 5.85 19.58 -5.46
N LEU A 168 6.41 19.34 -6.65
CA LEU A 168 5.72 18.64 -7.74
C LEU A 168 5.36 17.21 -7.34
N THR A 169 6.28 16.50 -6.69
CA THR A 169 6.05 15.14 -6.22
C THR A 169 4.91 15.11 -5.22
N ALA A 170 4.87 16.04 -4.25
CA ALA A 170 3.80 16.12 -3.27
C ALA A 170 2.44 16.36 -3.93
N SER A 171 2.34 17.33 -4.86
CA SER A 171 1.10 17.63 -5.59
C SER A 171 0.57 16.42 -6.38
N HIS A 172 1.43 15.67 -7.04
CA HIS A 172 1.02 14.48 -7.79
C HIS A 172 0.79 13.26 -6.89
N THR A 173 1.43 13.19 -5.73
CA THR A 173 1.15 12.17 -4.71
C THR A 173 -0.28 12.28 -4.20
N ASP A 174 -0.82 13.48 -4.03
CA ASP A 174 -2.21 13.68 -3.65
C ASP A 174 -3.18 13.13 -4.71
N LYS A 175 -2.87 13.33 -5.99
CA LYS A 175 -3.65 12.75 -7.11
C LYS A 175 -3.58 11.22 -7.09
N LEU A 176 -2.39 10.66 -6.84
CA LEU A 176 -2.19 9.22 -6.70
C LEU A 176 -2.96 8.66 -5.50
N ASN A 177 -2.89 9.32 -4.33
CA ASN A 177 -3.61 8.91 -3.13
C ASN A 177 -5.14 8.89 -3.35
N ASN A 178 -5.68 9.88 -4.06
CA ASN A 178 -7.09 9.91 -4.42
C ASN A 178 -7.47 8.76 -5.39
N PHE A 179 -6.58 8.47 -6.34
CA PHE A 179 -6.76 7.32 -7.21
C PHE A 179 -6.71 6.00 -6.43
N GLN A 180 -5.73 5.79 -5.56
CA GLN A 180 -5.59 4.61 -4.70
C GLN A 180 -6.86 4.39 -3.85
N LYS A 181 -7.39 5.44 -3.22
CA LYS A 181 -8.66 5.37 -2.48
C LYS A 181 -9.84 4.94 -3.35
N SER A 182 -9.86 5.33 -4.62
CA SER A 182 -10.93 4.96 -5.56
C SER A 182 -10.91 3.47 -5.96
N LEU A 183 -9.82 2.75 -5.71
CA LEU A 183 -9.69 1.32 -5.97
C LEU A 183 -10.21 0.46 -4.81
N LEU A 184 -10.40 1.06 -3.64
CA LEU A 184 -10.90 0.37 -2.47
C LEU A 184 -12.44 0.29 -2.53
N PRO A 185 -13.06 -0.78 -2.01
CA PRO A 185 -14.50 -0.84 -1.87
C PRO A 185 -14.97 0.29 -0.94
N PRO A 186 -16.17 0.84 -1.16
CA PRO A 186 -16.73 1.82 -0.24
C PRO A 186 -16.73 1.23 1.18
N ALA A 187 -16.39 2.06 2.17
CA ALA A 187 -16.35 1.63 3.56
C ALA A 187 -17.70 0.95 3.89
N MET A 188 -17.65 -0.32 4.24
CA MET A 188 -18.83 -0.98 4.81
C MET A 188 -19.12 -0.25 6.11
N SER A 189 -20.17 0.58 6.08
CA SER A 189 -20.74 1.18 7.29
C SER A 189 -21.29 0.03 8.11
N GLY A 190 -20.53 -0.40 9.11
CA GLY A 190 -20.96 -1.35 10.13
C GLY A 190 -21.55 -0.62 11.31
#